data_8d0b00a4349a7f87f8bcd21d75d97adf
#
_entry.id   8d0b00a4349a7f87f8bcd21d75d97adf
#
_cell.length_a   1.000
_cell.length_b   1.000
_cell.length_c   1.000
_cell.angle_alpha   90.00
_cell.angle_beta   90.00
_cell.angle_gamma   90.00
#
_symmetry.space_group_name_H-M   'P 1'
#
loop_
_entity.id
_entity.type
_entity.pdbx_description
1 polymer ?
#
loop_
_entity_poly.entity_id
_entity_poly.type
_entity_poly.pdbx_seq_one_letter_code
_entity_poly.pdbx_strand_id
1 'polypeptide(L)'
;MGLIYLDACLLTYAIEEHPLWADKVRAALESESDARFAISPLVKLECLVKPLKTGDIALQRRYEAGLNELLPLPMPETIFLQAAMLRACFGLKTPDTLHLAAAQHHGCTALLTNNDRLEQAGHGLVRNVLK
;
A
#
# COMPACT_ATOMS: atom_id res chain seq x y z
N MET A 1 -16.37 3.50 -10.71
CA MET A 1 -15.59 2.45 -10.06
C MET A 1 -14.11 2.82 -10.11
N GLY A 2 -13.47 2.95 -8.96
CA GLY A 2 -12.08 3.38 -8.88
C GLY A 2 -11.14 2.25 -8.50
N LEU A 3 -9.87 2.44 -8.82
CA LEU A 3 -8.79 1.55 -8.41
C LEU A 3 -8.05 2.24 -7.27
N ILE A 4 -7.97 1.58 -6.10
CA ILE A 4 -7.35 2.15 -4.91
C ILE A 4 -6.14 1.31 -4.52
N TYR A 5 -4.99 1.95 -4.45
CA TYR A 5 -3.72 1.33 -4.05
C TYR A 5 -3.61 1.32 -2.53
N LEU A 6 -3.22 0.17 -1.97
CA LEU A 6 -3.03 0.04 -0.52
C LEU A 6 -1.55 -0.07 -0.17
N ASP A 7 -1.10 0.79 0.75
CA ASP A 7 0.23 0.67 1.33
C ASP A 7 0.28 -0.56 2.25
N ALA A 8 1.43 -1.19 2.35
CA ALA A 8 1.63 -2.39 3.14
C ALA A 8 1.25 -2.22 4.61
N CYS A 9 1.46 -1.03 5.17
CA CYS A 9 1.15 -0.77 6.58
C CYS A 9 -0.33 -1.04 6.92
N LEU A 10 -1.24 -0.70 6.00
CA LEU A 10 -2.67 -0.91 6.23
C LEU A 10 -3.00 -2.40 6.28
N LEU A 11 -2.38 -3.17 5.39
CA LEU A 11 -2.57 -4.63 5.37
C LEU A 11 -2.01 -5.27 6.63
N THR A 12 -0.86 -4.81 7.08
CA THR A 12 -0.26 -5.28 8.33
C THR A 12 -1.20 -5.03 9.51
N TYR A 13 -1.75 -3.82 9.61
CA TYR A 13 -2.67 -3.50 10.70
C TYR A 13 -3.93 -4.37 10.67
N ALA A 14 -4.51 -4.59 9.49
CA ALA A 14 -5.73 -5.38 9.35
C ALA A 14 -5.47 -6.87 9.59
N ILE A 15 -4.44 -7.42 8.96
CA ILE A 15 -4.15 -8.86 9.02
C ILE A 15 -3.66 -9.29 10.39
N GLU A 16 -2.81 -8.49 11.03
CA GLU A 16 -2.31 -8.78 12.38
C GLU A 16 -3.22 -8.24 13.48
N GLU A 17 -4.36 -7.69 13.12
CA GLU A 17 -5.38 -7.19 14.04
C GLU A 17 -4.83 -6.20 15.07
N HIS A 18 -4.14 -5.16 14.58
CA HIS A 18 -3.57 -4.13 15.42
C HIS A 18 -4.64 -3.54 16.35
N PRO A 19 -4.38 -3.48 17.67
CA PRO A 19 -5.41 -3.10 18.64
C PRO A 19 -5.97 -1.68 18.45
N LEU A 20 -5.17 -0.76 17.89
CA LEU A 20 -5.59 0.63 17.69
C LEU A 20 -6.10 0.90 16.27
N TRP A 21 -5.52 0.23 15.27
CA TRP A 21 -5.69 0.64 13.89
C TRP A 21 -6.48 -0.33 13.01
N ALA A 22 -6.63 -1.61 13.41
CA ALA A 22 -7.29 -2.58 12.55
C ALA A 22 -8.72 -2.18 12.19
N ASP A 23 -9.51 -1.76 13.18
CA ASP A 23 -10.89 -1.35 12.94
C ASP A 23 -10.98 -0.10 12.08
N LYS A 24 -10.05 0.83 12.29
CA LYS A 24 -10.01 2.08 11.51
C LYS A 24 -9.67 1.81 10.05
N VAL A 25 -8.74 0.90 9.80
CA VAL A 25 -8.39 0.47 8.44
C VAL A 25 -9.59 -0.19 7.78
N ARG A 26 -10.26 -1.14 8.47
CA ARG A 26 -11.44 -1.81 7.93
C ARG A 26 -12.54 -0.83 7.59
N ALA A 27 -12.79 0.13 8.46
CA ALA A 27 -13.80 1.15 8.21
C ALA A 27 -13.46 1.99 6.98
N ALA A 28 -12.19 2.36 6.81
CA ALA A 28 -11.74 3.11 5.65
C ALA A 28 -11.96 2.32 4.35
N LEU A 29 -11.65 1.01 4.36
CA LEU A 29 -11.85 0.17 3.17
C LEU A 29 -13.34 -0.03 2.88
N GLU A 30 -14.15 -0.23 3.90
CA GLU A 30 -15.60 -0.41 3.74
C GLU A 30 -16.27 0.84 3.18
N SER A 31 -15.75 2.03 3.48
CA SER A 31 -16.28 3.28 2.96
C SER A 31 -16.08 3.44 1.44
N GLU A 32 -15.23 2.61 0.84
CA GLU A 32 -14.93 2.63 -0.59
C GLU A 32 -15.57 1.42 -1.29
N SER A 33 -16.87 1.22 -1.08
CA SER A 33 -17.57 0.01 -1.52
C SER A 33 -17.55 -0.23 -3.03
N ASP A 34 -17.41 0.81 -3.84
CA ASP A 34 -17.38 0.68 -5.30
C ASP A 34 -15.96 0.53 -5.86
N ALA A 35 -14.95 0.56 -5.00
CA ALA A 35 -13.56 0.51 -5.44
C ALA A 35 -13.04 -0.93 -5.53
N ARG A 36 -12.03 -1.10 -6.39
CA ARG A 36 -11.20 -2.29 -6.39
C ARG A 36 -9.89 -1.93 -5.70
N PHE A 37 -9.46 -2.78 -4.79
CA PHE A 37 -8.21 -2.56 -4.07
C PHE A 37 -7.06 -3.29 -4.76
N ALA A 38 -5.93 -2.60 -4.88
CA ALA A 38 -4.77 -3.07 -5.62
C ALA A 38 -3.49 -2.94 -4.81
N ILE A 39 -2.54 -3.79 -5.14
CA ILE A 39 -1.20 -3.79 -4.56
C ILE A 39 -0.17 -4.03 -5.65
N SER A 40 1.09 -3.76 -5.32
CA SER A 40 2.22 -4.08 -6.20
C SER A 40 3.06 -5.22 -5.60
N PRO A 41 4.03 -5.77 -6.37
CA PRO A 41 5.00 -6.72 -5.80
C PRO A 41 5.76 -6.17 -4.59
N LEU A 42 5.99 -4.86 -4.53
CA LEU A 42 6.65 -4.23 -3.38
C LEU A 42 5.82 -4.40 -2.11
N VAL A 43 4.50 -4.24 -2.19
CA VAL A 43 3.61 -4.47 -1.05
C VAL A 43 3.73 -5.91 -0.55
N LYS A 44 3.75 -6.87 -1.47
CA LYS A 44 3.92 -8.28 -1.10
C LYS A 44 5.24 -8.52 -0.38
N LEU A 45 6.32 -7.94 -0.89
CA LEU A 45 7.63 -8.04 -0.26
C LEU A 45 7.58 -7.51 1.17
N GLU A 46 7.07 -6.30 1.34
CA GLU A 46 7.01 -5.64 2.64
C GLU A 46 6.16 -6.41 3.65
N CYS A 47 5.06 -7.00 3.20
CA CYS A 47 4.19 -7.79 4.07
C CYS A 47 4.82 -9.13 4.47
N LEU A 48 5.59 -9.75 3.59
CA LEU A 48 6.09 -11.11 3.82
C LEU A 48 7.42 -11.18 4.56
N VAL A 49 8.14 -10.07 4.69
CA VAL A 49 9.45 -10.06 5.36
C VAL A 49 9.34 -10.59 6.80
N LYS A 50 8.39 -10.08 7.58
CA LYS A 50 8.27 -10.46 9.00
C LYS A 50 7.98 -11.95 9.19
N PRO A 51 6.92 -12.52 8.58
CA PRO A 51 6.66 -13.95 8.78
C PRO A 51 7.78 -14.84 8.26
N LEU A 52 8.43 -14.47 7.16
CA LEU A 52 9.55 -15.24 6.63
C LEU A 52 10.76 -15.17 7.56
N LYS A 53 11.05 -13.98 8.10
CA LYS A 53 12.18 -13.78 9.01
C LYS A 53 11.99 -14.55 10.32
N THR A 54 10.79 -14.58 10.85
CA THR A 54 10.50 -15.24 12.14
C THR A 54 10.11 -16.72 12.01
N GLY A 55 9.91 -17.20 10.77
CA GLY A 55 9.46 -18.58 10.54
C GLY A 55 8.02 -18.83 10.95
N ASP A 56 7.21 -17.79 11.04
CA ASP A 56 5.80 -17.90 11.43
C ASP A 56 4.95 -18.28 10.23
N ILE A 57 4.78 -19.59 10.03
CA ILE A 57 4.06 -20.12 8.87
C ILE A 57 2.59 -19.75 8.90
N ALA A 58 1.97 -19.74 10.07
CA ALA A 58 0.56 -19.38 10.19
C ALA A 58 0.33 -17.92 9.76
N LEU A 59 1.19 -17.02 10.20
CA LEU A 59 1.11 -15.61 9.81
C LEU A 59 1.37 -15.43 8.32
N GLN A 60 2.36 -16.14 7.78
CA GLN A 60 2.67 -16.11 6.34
C GLN A 60 1.44 -16.49 5.51
N ARG A 61 0.74 -17.55 5.91
CA ARG A 61 -0.47 -17.99 5.20
C ARG A 61 -1.59 -16.98 5.28
N ARG A 62 -1.74 -16.31 6.43
CA ARG A 62 -2.74 -15.25 6.57
C ARG A 62 -2.46 -14.08 5.63
N TYR A 63 -1.18 -13.67 5.52
CA TYR A 63 -0.81 -12.64 4.56
C TYR A 63 -1.06 -13.08 3.12
N GLU A 64 -0.65 -14.29 2.77
CA GLU A 64 -0.84 -14.80 1.42
C GLU A 64 -2.33 -14.83 1.03
N ALA A 65 -3.18 -15.28 1.94
CA ALA A 65 -4.63 -15.30 1.70
C ALA A 65 -5.18 -13.88 1.47
N GLY A 66 -4.78 -12.93 2.31
CA GLY A 66 -5.25 -11.55 2.17
C GLY A 66 -4.73 -10.88 0.91
N LEU A 67 -3.46 -11.09 0.59
CA LEU A 67 -2.86 -10.49 -0.61
C LEU A 67 -3.47 -11.05 -1.90
N ASN A 68 -3.87 -12.32 -1.91
CA ASN A 68 -4.48 -12.95 -3.09
C ASN A 68 -5.86 -12.40 -3.42
N GLU A 69 -6.52 -11.72 -2.49
CA GLU A 69 -7.82 -11.09 -2.74
C GLU A 69 -7.70 -9.73 -3.43
N LEU A 70 -6.48 -9.21 -3.55
CA LEU A 70 -6.23 -7.87 -4.08
C LEU A 70 -5.73 -7.95 -5.52
N LEU A 71 -6.02 -6.90 -6.30
CA LEU A 71 -5.60 -6.84 -7.70
C LEU A 71 -4.08 -6.59 -7.76
N PRO A 72 -3.30 -7.48 -8.39
CA PRO A 72 -1.86 -7.26 -8.52
C PRO A 72 -1.56 -6.29 -9.68
N LEU A 73 -0.78 -5.25 -9.40
CA LEU A 73 -0.34 -4.28 -10.39
C LEU A 73 1.14 -4.51 -10.67
N PRO A 74 1.54 -4.71 -11.94
CA PRO A 74 2.95 -4.92 -12.27
C PRO A 74 3.77 -3.65 -12.06
N MET A 75 5.08 -3.82 -11.90
CA MET A 75 6.02 -2.71 -11.71
C MET A 75 7.04 -2.68 -12.84
N PRO A 76 6.69 -2.17 -14.04
CA PRO A 76 7.65 -2.04 -15.13
C PRO A 76 8.71 -0.97 -14.81
N GLU A 77 9.79 -0.96 -15.58
CA GLU A 77 10.89 -0.04 -15.36
C GLU A 77 10.46 1.42 -15.28
N THR A 78 9.45 1.81 -16.05
CA THR A 78 8.95 3.19 -16.04
C THR A 78 8.53 3.66 -14.65
N ILE A 79 7.99 2.76 -13.81
CA ILE A 79 7.64 3.09 -12.42
C ILE A 79 8.90 3.46 -11.64
N PHE A 80 10.00 2.73 -11.82
CA PHE A 80 11.25 2.99 -11.11
C PHE A 80 11.86 4.32 -11.54
N LEU A 81 11.79 4.66 -12.82
CA LEU A 81 12.29 5.94 -13.32
C LEU A 81 11.47 7.10 -12.78
N GLN A 82 10.15 6.96 -12.73
CA GLN A 82 9.29 7.96 -12.11
C GLN A 82 9.56 8.11 -10.62
N ALA A 83 9.78 6.99 -9.93
CA ALA A 83 10.14 7.01 -8.51
C ALA A 83 11.44 7.78 -8.26
N ALA A 84 12.42 7.65 -9.16
CA ALA A 84 13.67 8.40 -9.07
C ALA A 84 13.40 9.91 -9.12
N MET A 85 12.53 10.36 -9.99
CA MET A 85 12.13 11.77 -10.07
C MET A 85 11.42 12.23 -8.81
N LEU A 86 10.50 11.42 -8.30
CA LEU A 86 9.77 11.75 -7.06
C LEU A 86 10.72 11.85 -5.86
N ARG A 87 11.68 10.94 -5.78
CA ARG A 87 12.66 10.97 -4.71
C ARG A 87 13.54 12.23 -4.78
N ALA A 88 13.96 12.58 -5.98
CA ALA A 88 14.78 13.79 -6.20
C ALA A 88 14.02 15.06 -5.81
N CYS A 89 12.72 15.12 -6.14
CA CYS A 89 11.91 16.32 -5.89
C CYS A 89 11.44 16.46 -4.46
N PHE A 90 11.07 15.34 -3.80
CA PHE A 90 10.40 15.38 -2.50
C PHE A 90 11.22 14.81 -1.35
N GLY A 91 12.36 14.16 -1.62
CA GLY A 91 13.19 13.59 -0.57
C GLY A 91 12.54 12.42 0.18
N LEU A 92 11.59 11.75 -0.44
CA LEU A 92 10.93 10.59 0.16
C LEU A 92 11.85 9.37 0.16
N LYS A 93 11.56 8.42 1.04
CA LYS A 93 12.27 7.14 1.05
C LYS A 93 11.92 6.35 -0.21
N THR A 94 12.86 5.50 -0.64
CA THR A 94 12.70 4.71 -1.87
C THR A 94 11.39 3.90 -1.91
N PRO A 95 11.00 3.14 -0.88
CA PRO A 95 9.73 2.41 -0.93
C PRO A 95 8.52 3.34 -1.13
N ASP A 96 8.50 4.48 -0.45
CA ASP A 96 7.39 5.43 -0.56
C ASP A 96 7.25 5.98 -1.98
N THR A 97 8.39 6.29 -2.64
CA THR A 97 8.37 6.77 -4.00
C THR A 97 7.88 5.70 -4.98
N LEU A 98 8.22 4.45 -4.73
CA LEU A 98 7.76 3.33 -5.57
C LEU A 98 6.26 3.11 -5.44
N HIS A 99 5.71 3.20 -4.24
CA HIS A 99 4.26 3.11 -4.04
C HIS A 99 3.54 4.25 -4.76
N LEU A 100 4.02 5.47 -4.58
CA LEU A 100 3.40 6.63 -5.22
C LEU A 100 3.49 6.53 -6.75
N ALA A 101 4.65 6.18 -7.29
CA ALA A 101 4.84 6.03 -8.72
C ALA A 101 3.96 4.92 -9.30
N ALA A 102 3.83 3.80 -8.59
CA ALA A 102 2.97 2.70 -9.01
C ALA A 102 1.51 3.13 -9.08
N ALA A 103 1.02 3.83 -8.04
CA ALA A 103 -0.35 4.32 -8.02
C ALA A 103 -0.62 5.30 -9.16
N GLN A 104 0.33 6.21 -9.43
CA GLN A 104 0.21 7.17 -10.52
C GLN A 104 0.23 6.47 -11.89
N HIS A 105 1.16 5.55 -12.09
CA HIS A 105 1.33 4.84 -13.34
C HIS A 105 0.07 4.06 -13.74
N HIS A 106 -0.57 3.41 -12.80
CA HIS A 106 -1.74 2.60 -13.05
C HIS A 106 -3.05 3.37 -12.99
N GLY A 107 -3.00 4.68 -12.82
CA GLY A 107 -4.19 5.52 -12.81
C GLY A 107 -5.10 5.29 -11.62
N CYS A 108 -4.54 4.94 -10.47
CA CYS A 108 -5.33 4.74 -9.26
C CYS A 108 -6.01 6.05 -8.85
N THR A 109 -7.23 5.96 -8.34
CA THR A 109 -7.96 7.15 -7.87
C THR A 109 -7.50 7.57 -6.47
N ALA A 110 -6.90 6.65 -5.72
CA ALA A 110 -6.35 6.96 -4.40
C ALA A 110 -5.25 5.97 -4.02
N LEU A 111 -4.35 6.41 -3.16
CA LEU A 111 -3.38 5.58 -2.45
C LEU A 111 -3.63 5.79 -0.96
N LEU A 112 -4.00 4.74 -0.25
CA LEU A 112 -4.28 4.82 1.19
C LEU A 112 -3.05 4.39 1.99
N THR A 113 -2.70 5.18 2.99
CA THR A 113 -1.47 5.01 3.78
C THR A 113 -1.65 5.53 5.20
N ASN A 114 -0.62 5.36 6.04
CA ASN A 114 -0.51 6.02 7.34
C ASN A 114 0.57 7.11 7.34
N ASN A 115 1.11 7.46 6.20
CA ASN A 115 2.31 8.29 6.08
C ASN A 115 1.95 9.73 5.64
N ASP A 116 2.12 10.69 6.58
CA ASP A 116 1.82 12.11 6.30
C ASP A 116 2.74 12.72 5.24
N ARG A 117 4.00 12.33 5.22
CA ARG A 117 4.94 12.88 4.24
C ARG A 117 4.55 12.44 2.82
N LEU A 118 4.12 11.18 2.70
CA LEU A 118 3.66 10.66 1.43
C LEU A 118 2.35 11.36 1.00
N GLU A 119 1.47 11.62 1.95
CA GLU A 119 0.23 12.36 1.68
C GLU A 119 0.53 13.76 1.16
N GLN A 120 1.49 14.46 1.75
CA GLN A 120 1.87 15.79 1.29
C GLN A 120 2.47 15.76 -0.12
N ALA A 121 3.35 14.81 -0.41
CA ALA A 121 3.99 14.70 -1.72
C ALA A 121 3.00 14.29 -2.81
N GLY A 122 2.05 13.44 -2.49
CA GLY A 122 1.05 12.92 -3.42
C GLY A 122 -0.29 13.64 -3.32
N HIS A 123 -0.28 14.94 -3.11
CA HIS A 123 -1.48 15.74 -2.89
C HIS A 123 -2.58 15.42 -3.90
N GLY A 124 -3.78 15.15 -3.41
CA GLY A 124 -4.93 14.80 -4.22
C GLY A 124 -5.09 13.31 -4.51
N LEU A 125 -4.01 12.54 -4.45
CA LEU A 125 -4.03 11.10 -4.67
C LEU A 125 -3.88 10.33 -3.38
N VAL A 126 -2.92 10.72 -2.55
CA VAL A 126 -2.57 9.99 -1.32
C VAL A 126 -3.42 10.48 -0.15
N ARG A 127 -3.97 9.54 0.62
CA ARG A 127 -4.75 9.86 1.82
C ARG A 127 -4.24 9.06 3.01
N ASN A 128 -3.93 9.77 4.10
CA ASN A 128 -3.65 9.13 5.38
C ASN A 128 -4.98 8.82 6.08
N VAL A 129 -5.35 7.54 6.11
CA VAL A 129 -6.65 7.10 6.64
C VAL A 129 -6.67 6.86 8.14
N LEU A 130 -5.53 7.07 8.82
CA LEU A 130 -5.43 6.86 10.26
C LEU A 130 -5.39 8.16 11.06
N LYS A 131 -5.47 9.27 10.40
CA LYS A 131 -5.58 10.59 11.07
C LYS A 131 -6.91 10.74 11.76
#